data_7ed6944e458b3364ad7bb345833537dc
#
_entry.id   7ed6944e458b3364ad7bb345833537dc
#
_cell.length_a   1.000
_cell.length_b   1.000
_cell.length_c   1.000
_cell.angle_alpha   90.00
_cell.angle_beta   90.00
_cell.angle_gamma   90.00
#
_symmetry.space_group_name_H-M   'P 1'
#
loop_
_entity.id
_entity.type
_entity.pdbx_description
1 polymer ?
#
loop_
_entity_poly.entity_id
_entity_poly.type
_entity_poly.pdbx_seq_one_letter_code
_entity_poly.pdbx_strand_id
1 'polypeptide(L)'
;MVSIALWLSACSGESQPPVQQQAAAETAEVTDNPFGMKVEQLAEGVYAIVSPARGFPSADNLGWNSNTAFVVTGDGVLMFDTGSSEAIGAALRDLIRTVTDQPVRWIINSHVHGDHWLGNSAFMADEPEQIIASDITIALMKEQGDEWLSRFYSMTNGAIGSFDLVPARDAVTESGSYQFADTEAYILRSERAHAPGDIALWLPAQRVLLAADVVYTERGPATFDSNVQGWIAMLDEMLALEPEVVLPGHGPVGGFEAVQNMRNYFQTLWDIVEEGYNAGMMDHEIAAQAREQMADFEAIYPGMDDILGESVSHIYLQVEAALF
;
A
#
# COMPACT_ATOMS: atom_id res chain seq x y z
N MET A 1 -14.22 -78.28 -17.98
CA MET A 1 -13.48 -77.73 -16.82
C MET A 1 -12.74 -76.51 -17.31
N VAL A 2 -13.26 -75.31 -17.00
CA VAL A 2 -12.69 -74.05 -17.41
C VAL A 2 -12.20 -73.34 -16.10
N SER A 3 -10.89 -73.17 -15.98
CA SER A 3 -10.27 -72.48 -14.82
C SER A 3 -10.26 -70.97 -15.10
N ILE A 4 -10.93 -70.22 -14.21
CA ILE A 4 -10.92 -68.78 -14.20
C ILE A 4 -9.76 -68.32 -13.27
N ALA A 5 -8.78 -67.62 -13.81
CA ALA A 5 -7.71 -66.95 -13.07
C ALA A 5 -8.17 -65.56 -12.65
N LEU A 6 -8.26 -65.31 -11.35
CA LEU A 6 -8.46 -63.96 -10.78
C LEU A 6 -7.13 -63.21 -10.80
N TRP A 7 -7.10 -62.02 -11.44
CA TRP A 7 -6.03 -61.04 -11.32
C TRP A 7 -6.41 -60.08 -10.20
N LEU A 8 -5.63 -60.09 -9.12
CA LEU A 8 -5.67 -59.04 -8.08
C LEU A 8 -4.79 -57.87 -8.51
N SER A 9 -5.44 -56.74 -8.78
CA SER A 9 -4.74 -55.48 -9.08
C SER A 9 -4.38 -54.82 -7.73
N ALA A 10 -3.08 -54.75 -7.44
CA ALA A 10 -2.57 -53.98 -6.31
C ALA A 10 -2.52 -52.49 -6.67
N CYS A 11 -3.34 -51.66 -6.02
CA CYS A 11 -3.20 -50.21 -6.05
C CYS A 11 -1.97 -49.81 -5.24
N SER A 12 -0.91 -49.37 -5.92
CA SER A 12 0.20 -48.65 -5.32
C SER A 12 -0.25 -47.21 -5.07
N GLY A 13 -0.50 -46.86 -3.79
CA GLY A 13 -0.70 -45.46 -3.40
C GLY A 13 0.61 -44.71 -3.46
N GLU A 14 0.72 -43.80 -4.41
CA GLU A 14 1.77 -42.78 -4.42
C GLU A 14 1.50 -41.82 -3.27
N SER A 15 2.39 -41.82 -2.28
CA SER A 15 2.42 -40.81 -1.21
C SER A 15 2.92 -39.50 -1.80
N GLN A 16 2.08 -38.46 -1.78
CA GLN A 16 2.50 -37.10 -2.06
C GLN A 16 3.62 -36.68 -1.08
N PRO A 17 4.65 -35.96 -1.55
CA PRO A 17 5.67 -35.43 -0.67
C PRO A 17 5.04 -34.39 0.27
N PRO A 18 5.55 -34.27 1.51
CA PRO A 18 5.03 -33.29 2.46
C PRO A 18 5.24 -31.88 1.92
N VAL A 19 4.17 -31.06 1.99
CA VAL A 19 4.22 -29.62 1.78
C VAL A 19 5.28 -29.07 2.73
N GLN A 20 6.37 -28.55 2.19
CA GLN A 20 7.36 -27.81 2.98
C GLN A 20 6.67 -26.56 3.54
N GLN A 21 6.46 -26.55 4.86
CA GLN A 21 6.16 -25.32 5.59
C GLN A 21 7.28 -24.33 5.28
N GLN A 22 6.93 -23.22 4.61
CA GLN A 22 7.81 -22.08 4.49
C GLN A 22 8.24 -21.66 5.88
N ALA A 23 9.55 -21.59 6.08
CA ALA A 23 10.14 -21.13 7.33
C ALA A 23 9.65 -19.69 7.57
N ALA A 24 9.08 -19.45 8.75
CA ALA A 24 8.77 -18.11 9.20
C ALA A 24 10.06 -17.28 9.15
N ALA A 25 10.00 -16.12 8.51
CA ALA A 25 11.12 -15.20 8.42
C ALA A 25 11.60 -14.85 9.84
N GLU A 26 12.91 -14.93 10.04
CA GLU A 26 13.57 -14.53 11.29
C GLU A 26 13.49 -13.00 11.37
N THR A 27 12.68 -12.46 12.29
CA THR A 27 12.61 -11.02 12.55
C THR A 27 13.84 -10.60 13.35
N ALA A 28 14.70 -9.74 12.81
CA ALA A 28 15.77 -9.10 13.59
C ALA A 28 15.14 -8.11 14.59
N GLU A 29 15.25 -8.37 15.88
CA GLU A 29 14.84 -7.42 16.92
C GLU A 29 15.90 -6.32 17.07
N VAL A 30 15.55 -5.09 16.70
CA VAL A 30 16.30 -3.89 17.03
C VAL A 30 15.91 -3.47 18.45
N THR A 31 16.85 -3.55 19.39
CA THR A 31 16.60 -3.43 20.83
C THR A 31 16.34 -2.01 21.32
N ASP A 32 16.36 -0.98 20.46
CA ASP A 32 16.24 0.44 20.88
C ASP A 32 15.32 1.27 19.96
N ASN A 33 14.28 0.65 19.42
CA ASN A 33 13.29 1.31 18.55
C ASN A 33 12.04 1.71 19.38
N PRO A 34 11.87 3.01 19.71
CA PRO A 34 10.81 3.47 20.59
C PRO A 34 9.39 3.24 20.04
N PHE A 35 9.28 2.97 18.72
CA PHE A 35 7.98 2.77 18.05
C PHE A 35 7.58 1.29 17.94
N GLY A 36 8.47 0.34 18.33
CA GLY A 36 8.22 -1.09 18.16
C GLY A 36 8.20 -1.55 16.71
N MET A 37 8.77 -0.76 15.79
CA MET A 37 8.91 -1.11 14.37
C MET A 37 9.77 -2.37 14.22
N LYS A 38 9.42 -3.23 13.27
CA LYS A 38 10.16 -4.45 12.95
C LYS A 38 10.36 -4.55 11.45
N VAL A 39 11.52 -5.05 11.07
CA VAL A 39 11.79 -5.40 9.68
C VAL A 39 11.21 -6.78 9.42
N GLU A 40 10.35 -6.89 8.42
CA GLU A 40 9.79 -8.13 7.91
C GLU A 40 10.34 -8.40 6.51
N GLN A 41 10.88 -9.58 6.27
CA GLN A 41 11.35 -9.96 4.94
C GLN A 41 10.17 -10.50 4.12
N LEU A 42 9.83 -9.80 3.02
CA LEU A 42 8.76 -10.20 2.10
C LEU A 42 9.23 -11.22 1.06
N ALA A 43 10.45 -11.05 0.58
CA ALA A 43 11.12 -11.95 -0.37
C ALA A 43 12.65 -11.72 -0.31
N GLU A 44 13.43 -12.44 -1.09
CA GLU A 44 14.88 -12.23 -1.17
C GLU A 44 15.18 -10.77 -1.57
N GLY A 45 15.91 -10.06 -0.71
CA GLY A 45 16.28 -8.66 -0.89
C GLY A 45 15.15 -7.65 -0.69
N VAL A 46 13.92 -8.06 -0.39
CA VAL A 46 12.75 -7.19 -0.22
C VAL A 46 12.25 -7.23 1.22
N TYR A 47 12.14 -6.08 1.85
CA TYR A 47 11.78 -5.93 3.25
C TYR A 47 10.70 -4.87 3.44
N ALA A 48 9.87 -5.04 4.46
CA ALA A 48 8.84 -4.08 4.86
C ALA A 48 8.95 -3.71 6.35
N ILE A 49 8.45 -2.54 6.68
CA ILE A 49 8.13 -2.10 8.04
C ILE A 49 6.64 -1.82 8.07
N VAL A 50 5.89 -2.70 8.76
CA VAL A 50 4.43 -2.69 8.79
C VAL A 50 3.96 -1.91 10.01
N SER A 51 3.13 -0.90 9.78
CA SER A 51 2.51 -0.10 10.84
C SER A 51 1.32 -0.85 11.48
N PRO A 52 0.94 -0.51 12.72
CA PRO A 52 -0.30 -1.06 13.29
C PRO A 52 -1.51 -0.74 12.41
N ALA A 53 -2.29 -1.75 12.03
CA ALA A 53 -3.37 -1.64 11.04
C ALA A 53 -4.39 -0.51 11.36
N ARG A 54 -4.63 -0.23 12.64
CA ARG A 54 -5.52 0.83 13.14
C ARG A 54 -4.79 1.94 13.88
N GLY A 55 -3.50 2.13 13.59
CA GLY A 55 -2.73 3.23 14.14
C GLY A 55 -3.14 4.54 13.47
N PHE A 56 -3.73 5.47 14.23
CA PHE A 56 -3.89 6.84 13.75
C PHE A 56 -2.67 7.66 14.17
N PRO A 57 -2.31 8.72 13.42
CA PRO A 57 -1.27 9.65 13.82
C PRO A 57 -1.52 10.22 15.22
N SER A 58 -0.52 10.15 16.10
CA SER A 58 -0.59 10.62 17.49
C SER A 58 0.78 11.11 17.97
N ALA A 59 0.82 11.76 19.13
CA ALA A 59 2.08 12.15 19.75
C ALA A 59 2.96 10.95 20.11
N ASP A 60 2.36 9.83 20.50
CA ASP A 60 3.10 8.64 20.96
C ASP A 60 3.80 7.89 19.82
N ASN A 61 3.21 7.93 18.61
CA ASN A 61 3.78 7.26 17.42
C ASN A 61 4.46 8.24 16.44
N LEU A 62 4.56 9.52 16.79
CA LEU A 62 5.09 10.60 15.92
C LEU A 62 4.50 10.59 14.50
N GLY A 63 3.23 10.25 14.40
CA GLY A 63 2.51 10.18 13.14
C GLY A 63 2.67 8.88 12.37
N TRP A 64 3.47 7.91 12.82
CA TRP A 64 3.66 6.63 12.12
C TRP A 64 2.34 5.88 11.95
N ASN A 65 1.94 5.70 10.71
CA ASN A 65 0.62 5.24 10.34
C ASN A 65 0.63 4.36 9.07
N SER A 66 1.59 4.59 8.16
CA SER A 66 1.71 3.88 6.88
C SER A 66 2.78 2.79 6.92
N ASN A 67 2.64 1.84 6.02
CA ASN A 67 3.68 0.84 5.72
C ASN A 67 4.74 1.45 4.81
N THR A 68 5.96 0.97 4.98
CA THR A 68 7.09 1.32 4.11
C THR A 68 7.85 0.06 3.71
N ALA A 69 8.59 0.12 2.61
CA ALA A 69 9.41 -0.99 2.16
C ALA A 69 10.78 -0.54 1.69
N PHE A 70 11.73 -1.45 1.71
CA PHE A 70 13.02 -1.23 1.05
C PHE A 70 13.51 -2.49 0.33
N VAL A 71 14.25 -2.25 -0.75
CA VAL A 71 14.86 -3.31 -1.57
C VAL A 71 16.36 -3.14 -1.54
N VAL A 72 17.07 -4.17 -1.10
CA VAL A 72 18.54 -4.20 -1.15
C VAL A 72 18.95 -4.65 -2.55
N THR A 73 19.61 -3.76 -3.28
CA THR A 73 20.09 -4.02 -4.65
C THR A 73 21.59 -4.27 -4.69
N GLY A 74 22.14 -4.53 -5.86
CA GLY A 74 23.59 -4.73 -6.04
C GLY A 74 24.45 -3.50 -5.75
N ASP A 75 23.89 -2.27 -5.68
CA ASP A 75 24.65 -1.03 -5.48
C ASP A 75 23.87 0.04 -4.70
N GLY A 76 23.12 -0.34 -3.68
CA GLY A 76 22.39 0.59 -2.82
C GLY A 76 21.02 0.06 -2.44
N VAL A 77 20.26 0.87 -1.73
CA VAL A 77 18.89 0.58 -1.28
C VAL A 77 17.91 1.44 -2.05
N LEU A 78 16.85 0.80 -2.56
CA LEU A 78 15.65 1.45 -3.04
C LEU A 78 14.62 1.50 -1.89
N MET A 79 14.22 2.68 -1.46
CA MET A 79 13.19 2.91 -0.45
C MET A 79 11.85 3.22 -1.11
N PHE A 80 10.78 2.59 -0.65
CA PHE A 80 9.40 2.86 -1.05
C PHE A 80 8.64 3.44 0.13
N ASP A 81 8.29 4.72 0.04
CA ASP A 81 7.75 5.60 1.07
C ASP A 81 8.67 5.76 2.30
N THR A 82 8.60 6.90 2.96
CA THR A 82 9.57 7.30 4.00
C THR A 82 8.93 7.64 5.34
N GLY A 83 7.60 7.46 5.46
CA GLY A 83 6.87 7.74 6.69
C GLY A 83 6.48 9.21 6.87
N SER A 84 5.93 9.47 8.03
CA SER A 84 5.14 10.65 8.37
C SER A 84 5.91 11.83 8.98
N SER A 85 7.19 11.65 9.25
CA SER A 85 8.03 12.71 9.85
C SER A 85 9.51 12.39 9.70
N GLU A 86 10.38 13.40 9.88
CA GLU A 86 11.83 13.20 9.91
C GLU A 86 12.25 12.16 10.96
N ALA A 87 11.63 12.15 12.14
CA ALA A 87 11.94 11.19 13.20
C ALA A 87 11.57 9.75 12.80
N ILE A 88 10.45 9.55 12.11
CA ILE A 88 10.06 8.25 11.57
C ILE A 88 11.02 7.83 10.45
N GLY A 89 11.34 8.73 9.52
CA GLY A 89 12.33 8.47 8.47
C GLY A 89 13.70 8.08 9.04
N ALA A 90 14.14 8.73 10.11
CA ALA A 90 15.40 8.39 10.81
C ALA A 90 15.33 6.98 11.42
N ALA A 91 14.23 6.61 12.07
CA ALA A 91 14.03 5.28 12.62
C ALA A 91 14.01 4.20 11.51
N LEU A 92 13.37 4.47 10.37
CA LEU A 92 13.39 3.58 9.20
C LEU A 92 14.82 3.40 8.67
N ARG A 93 15.58 4.48 8.57
CA ARG A 93 16.97 4.45 8.13
C ARG A 93 17.87 3.62 9.06
N ASP A 94 17.66 3.71 10.37
CA ASP A 94 18.37 2.89 11.35
C ASP A 94 17.99 1.40 11.23
N LEU A 95 16.72 1.09 10.94
CA LEU A 95 16.28 -0.27 10.67
C LEU A 95 16.91 -0.85 9.40
N ILE A 96 17.00 -0.08 8.31
CA ILE A 96 17.70 -0.51 7.08
C ILE A 96 19.12 -0.93 7.40
N ARG A 97 19.84 -0.19 8.26
CA ARG A 97 21.21 -0.48 8.66
C ARG A 97 21.39 -1.78 9.47
N THR A 98 20.31 -2.33 9.99
CA THR A 98 20.36 -3.66 10.62
C THR A 98 20.40 -4.80 9.60
N VAL A 99 20.01 -4.51 8.36
CA VAL A 99 19.97 -5.45 7.24
C VAL A 99 21.15 -5.28 6.30
N THR A 100 21.56 -4.02 6.03
CA THR A 100 22.63 -3.71 5.09
C THR A 100 23.35 -2.41 5.45
N ASP A 101 24.65 -2.33 5.14
CA ASP A 101 25.44 -1.11 5.26
C ASP A 101 25.35 -0.21 4.01
N GLN A 102 24.60 -0.63 2.98
CA GLN A 102 24.48 0.13 1.74
C GLN A 102 23.66 1.41 1.96
N PRO A 103 24.00 2.54 1.31
CA PRO A 103 23.23 3.77 1.40
C PRO A 103 21.91 3.66 0.65
N VAL A 104 20.91 4.46 1.05
CA VAL A 104 19.67 4.65 0.28
C VAL A 104 19.97 5.55 -0.91
N ARG A 105 19.99 4.97 -2.11
CA ARG A 105 20.28 5.69 -3.35
C ARG A 105 19.00 6.16 -4.06
N TRP A 106 17.94 5.42 -3.93
CA TRP A 106 16.67 5.73 -4.60
C TRP A 106 15.54 5.74 -3.59
N ILE A 107 14.68 6.75 -3.71
CA ILE A 107 13.44 6.85 -2.95
C ILE A 107 12.29 6.95 -3.95
N ILE A 108 11.25 6.17 -3.77
CA ILE A 108 9.98 6.31 -4.48
C ILE A 108 8.93 6.72 -3.46
N ASN A 109 8.26 7.84 -3.69
CA ASN A 109 7.08 8.23 -2.94
C ASN A 109 5.82 7.89 -3.73
N SER A 110 4.94 7.13 -3.12
CA SER A 110 3.74 6.59 -3.78
C SER A 110 2.73 7.67 -4.17
N HIS A 111 2.44 8.60 -3.26
CA HIS A 111 1.49 9.70 -3.45
C HIS A 111 1.73 10.86 -2.48
N VAL A 112 0.84 11.87 -2.48
CA VAL A 112 1.05 13.16 -1.80
C VAL A 112 0.76 13.14 -0.30
N HIS A 113 0.09 12.14 0.25
CA HIS A 113 -0.29 12.12 1.66
C HIS A 113 0.94 12.07 2.58
N GLY A 114 0.88 12.84 3.67
CA GLY A 114 2.07 13.14 4.48
C GLY A 114 2.74 11.94 5.14
N ASP A 115 2.00 10.88 5.43
CA ASP A 115 2.55 9.64 6.01
C ASP A 115 3.39 8.80 5.04
N HIS A 116 3.48 9.19 3.77
CA HIS A 116 4.26 8.49 2.75
C HIS A 116 5.57 9.19 2.37
N TRP A 117 5.71 10.52 2.63
CA TRP A 117 6.89 11.24 2.16
C TRP A 117 7.49 12.29 3.11
N LEU A 118 6.80 12.68 4.19
CA LEU A 118 7.34 13.68 5.11
C LEU A 118 8.66 13.26 5.76
N GLY A 119 8.98 11.96 5.78
CA GLY A 119 10.26 11.43 6.24
C GLY A 119 11.43 11.53 5.26
N ASN A 120 11.24 12.06 4.04
CA ASN A 120 12.30 12.18 3.03
C ASN A 120 13.55 12.88 3.55
N SER A 121 13.40 13.91 4.40
CA SER A 121 14.51 14.71 4.96
C SER A 121 15.52 13.85 5.72
N ALA A 122 15.09 12.79 6.40
CA ALA A 122 15.97 11.91 7.16
C ALA A 122 16.98 11.15 6.29
N PHE A 123 16.66 10.95 5.01
CA PHE A 123 17.52 10.21 4.07
C PHE A 123 18.52 11.08 3.33
N MET A 124 18.47 12.41 3.49
CA MET A 124 19.38 13.33 2.78
C MET A 124 20.85 13.13 3.17
N ALA A 125 21.14 12.56 4.33
CA ALA A 125 22.50 12.21 4.73
C ALA A 125 23.10 11.02 3.95
N ASP A 126 22.27 10.24 3.24
CA ASP A 126 22.70 9.16 2.34
C ASP A 126 22.94 9.68 0.90
N GLU A 127 22.65 10.97 0.64
CA GLU A 127 22.79 11.63 -0.67
C GLU A 127 22.08 10.85 -1.80
N PRO A 128 20.75 10.59 -1.68
CA PRO A 128 20.04 9.78 -2.66
C PRO A 128 20.17 10.36 -4.06
N GLU A 129 20.45 9.49 -5.03
CA GLU A 129 20.61 9.88 -6.43
C GLU A 129 19.30 10.39 -7.01
N GLN A 130 18.18 9.72 -6.66
CA GLN A 130 16.85 10.09 -7.12
C GLN A 130 15.83 10.05 -5.97
N ILE A 131 14.89 10.99 -6.02
CA ILE A 131 13.66 10.96 -5.22
C ILE A 131 12.51 11.05 -6.22
N ILE A 132 11.87 9.92 -6.45
CA ILE A 132 10.96 9.65 -7.55
C ILE A 132 9.52 9.74 -7.05
N ALA A 133 8.65 10.38 -7.80
CA ALA A 133 7.20 10.28 -7.67
C ALA A 133 6.55 10.58 -9.03
N SER A 134 5.22 10.48 -9.14
CA SER A 134 4.57 10.97 -10.35
C SER A 134 4.74 12.49 -10.48
N ASP A 135 4.68 12.98 -11.69
CA ASP A 135 4.69 14.42 -11.98
C ASP A 135 3.58 15.18 -11.25
N ILE A 136 2.40 14.56 -11.12
CA ILE A 136 1.26 15.09 -10.36
C ILE A 136 1.60 15.16 -8.87
N THR A 137 2.09 14.07 -8.30
CA THR A 137 2.49 14.01 -6.88
C THR A 137 3.57 15.05 -6.56
N ILE A 138 4.58 15.21 -7.42
CA ILE A 138 5.63 16.24 -7.25
C ILE A 138 5.05 17.64 -7.23
N ALA A 139 4.09 17.93 -8.10
CA ALA A 139 3.43 19.24 -8.12
C ALA A 139 2.64 19.48 -6.82
N LEU A 140 1.88 18.48 -6.37
CA LEU A 140 1.10 18.55 -5.14
C LEU A 140 1.97 18.61 -3.87
N MET A 141 3.09 17.90 -3.80
CA MET A 141 4.05 18.00 -2.70
C MET A 141 4.58 19.43 -2.53
N LYS A 142 4.82 20.13 -3.66
CA LYS A 142 5.28 21.54 -3.65
C LYS A 142 4.17 22.52 -3.27
N GLU A 143 2.93 22.23 -3.65
CA GLU A 143 1.78 23.07 -3.39
C GLU A 143 1.23 22.87 -1.96
N GLN A 144 1.12 21.62 -1.51
CA GLN A 144 0.40 21.24 -0.29
C GLN A 144 1.33 20.75 0.84
N GLY A 145 2.64 20.73 0.65
CA GLY A 145 3.57 20.16 1.63
C GLY A 145 3.48 20.80 3.00
N ASP A 146 3.38 22.13 3.08
CA ASP A 146 3.23 22.85 4.36
C ASP A 146 1.88 22.53 5.03
N GLU A 147 0.83 22.27 4.25
CA GLU A 147 -0.47 21.86 4.78
C GLU A 147 -0.39 20.44 5.38
N TRP A 148 0.24 19.49 4.69
CA TRP A 148 0.47 18.15 5.21
C TRP A 148 1.31 18.17 6.49
N LEU A 149 2.41 18.95 6.53
CA LEU A 149 3.21 19.12 7.74
C LEU A 149 2.38 19.70 8.90
N SER A 150 1.58 20.74 8.62
CA SER A 150 0.70 21.36 9.62
C SER A 150 -0.36 20.39 10.14
N ARG A 151 -0.94 19.57 9.25
CA ARG A 151 -1.92 18.54 9.62
C ARG A 151 -1.31 17.49 10.55
N PHE A 152 -0.15 16.92 10.19
CA PHE A 152 0.56 15.95 11.04
C PHE A 152 1.05 16.59 12.35
N TYR A 153 1.53 17.83 12.31
CA TYR A 153 1.87 18.57 13.52
C TYR A 153 0.66 18.69 14.48
N SER A 154 -0.51 19.03 13.95
CA SER A 154 -1.77 19.09 14.74
C SER A 154 -2.16 17.73 15.29
N MET A 155 -2.17 16.67 14.46
CA MET A 155 -2.58 15.32 14.87
C MET A 155 -1.66 14.74 15.95
N THR A 156 -0.39 15.13 15.94
CA THR A 156 0.61 14.68 16.94
C THR A 156 0.79 15.65 18.09
N ASN A 157 -0.09 16.65 18.24
CA ASN A 157 0.06 17.72 19.25
C ASN A 157 1.45 18.39 19.23
N GLY A 158 2.04 18.54 18.04
CA GLY A 158 3.35 19.15 17.87
C GLY A 158 4.54 18.20 18.11
N ALA A 159 4.31 16.94 18.42
CA ALA A 159 5.39 16.00 18.78
C ALA A 159 6.37 15.70 17.62
N ILE A 160 5.91 15.78 16.36
CA ILE A 160 6.81 15.60 15.19
C ILE A 160 7.80 16.75 15.01
N GLY A 161 7.60 17.88 15.69
CA GLY A 161 8.46 19.06 15.56
C GLY A 161 8.29 19.79 14.24
N SER A 162 9.36 20.50 13.84
CA SER A 162 9.45 21.21 12.57
C SER A 162 10.73 20.78 11.87
N PHE A 163 10.64 20.47 10.60
CA PHE A 163 11.76 20.02 9.75
C PHE A 163 11.57 20.53 8.33
N ASP A 164 12.66 20.52 7.55
CA ASP A 164 12.61 20.95 6.15
C ASP A 164 11.93 19.88 5.29
N LEU A 165 10.98 20.29 4.46
CA LEU A 165 10.34 19.40 3.51
C LEU A 165 11.27 19.12 2.32
N VAL A 166 11.36 17.88 1.92
CA VAL A 166 12.12 17.43 0.75
C VAL A 166 11.18 16.73 -0.22
N PRO A 167 10.47 17.47 -1.08
CA PRO A 167 9.63 16.90 -2.13
C PRO A 167 10.44 16.05 -3.12
N ALA A 168 9.78 15.04 -3.71
CA ALA A 168 10.36 14.32 -4.84
C ALA A 168 10.69 15.29 -6.00
N ARG A 169 11.69 14.89 -6.81
CA ARG A 169 12.23 15.74 -7.88
C ARG A 169 12.33 15.04 -9.24
N ASP A 170 12.29 13.71 -9.24
CA ASP A 170 12.46 12.89 -10.44
C ASP A 170 11.09 12.33 -10.85
N ALA A 171 10.56 12.82 -11.97
CA ALA A 171 9.17 12.58 -12.34
C ALA A 171 8.96 11.29 -13.14
N VAL A 172 7.93 10.54 -12.77
CA VAL A 172 7.34 9.47 -13.56
C VAL A 172 6.05 10.00 -14.21
N THR A 173 5.98 9.94 -15.54
CA THR A 173 4.82 10.44 -16.32
C THR A 173 3.95 9.34 -16.91
N GLU A 174 4.45 8.09 -16.92
CA GLU A 174 3.76 6.92 -17.44
C GLU A 174 4.22 5.65 -16.72
N SER A 175 3.40 4.61 -16.71
CA SER A 175 3.79 3.28 -16.22
C SER A 175 4.91 2.69 -17.06
N GLY A 176 5.86 1.98 -16.45
CA GLY A 176 6.98 1.41 -17.18
C GLY A 176 8.00 0.67 -16.33
N SER A 177 8.94 -0.02 -17.00
CA SER A 177 10.06 -0.70 -16.36
C SER A 177 11.19 0.27 -16.03
N TYR A 178 11.74 0.12 -14.83
CA TYR A 178 12.85 0.87 -14.29
C TYR A 178 13.93 -0.09 -13.80
N GLN A 179 15.18 0.36 -13.88
CA GLN A 179 16.31 -0.44 -13.40
C GLN A 179 17.00 0.29 -12.24
N PHE A 180 17.07 -0.36 -11.09
CA PHE A 180 17.76 0.11 -9.90
C PHE A 180 18.94 -0.85 -9.64
N ALA A 181 20.14 -0.47 -10.09
CA ALA A 181 21.30 -1.35 -10.15
C ALA A 181 20.97 -2.68 -10.91
N ASP A 182 20.99 -3.80 -10.21
CA ASP A 182 20.65 -5.13 -10.76
C ASP A 182 19.18 -5.53 -10.58
N THR A 183 18.38 -4.66 -9.96
CA THR A 183 16.96 -4.92 -9.68
C THR A 183 16.07 -4.27 -10.72
N GLU A 184 15.30 -5.08 -11.45
CA GLU A 184 14.22 -4.61 -12.31
C GLU A 184 12.96 -4.39 -11.49
N ALA A 185 12.29 -3.26 -11.72
CA ALA A 185 11.00 -2.95 -11.13
C ALA A 185 10.08 -2.34 -12.19
N TYR A 186 8.78 -2.57 -12.07
CA TYR A 186 7.78 -1.94 -12.92
C TYR A 186 6.95 -0.96 -12.07
N ILE A 187 6.96 0.30 -12.45
CA ILE A 187 6.12 1.31 -11.83
C ILE A 187 4.76 1.33 -12.50
N LEU A 188 3.70 1.08 -11.73
CA LEU A 188 2.34 1.36 -12.14
C LEU A 188 2.02 2.80 -11.71
N ARG A 189 1.50 3.62 -12.63
CA ARG A 189 1.09 4.99 -12.37
C ARG A 189 -0.36 5.18 -12.75
N SER A 190 -1.15 5.76 -11.85
CA SER A 190 -2.51 6.22 -12.14
C SER A 190 -2.57 7.75 -12.16
N GLU A 191 -3.42 8.31 -13.03
CA GLU A 191 -3.74 9.74 -12.96
C GLU A 191 -4.42 10.08 -11.63
N ARG A 192 -5.30 9.20 -11.17
CA ARG A 192 -6.01 9.33 -9.91
C ARG A 192 -6.69 8.00 -9.55
N ALA A 193 -6.27 7.39 -8.46
CA ALA A 193 -6.90 6.22 -7.87
C ALA A 193 -7.30 6.55 -6.43
N HIS A 194 -6.46 6.23 -5.42
CA HIS A 194 -6.62 6.68 -4.04
C HIS A 194 -6.37 8.20 -3.90
N ALA A 195 -5.34 8.68 -4.56
CA ALA A 195 -4.97 10.08 -4.64
C ALA A 195 -4.59 10.46 -6.08
N PRO A 196 -4.48 11.77 -6.43
CA PRO A 196 -3.95 12.16 -7.72
C PRO A 196 -2.47 11.75 -7.87
N GLY A 197 -2.18 10.98 -8.92
CA GLY A 197 -0.82 10.60 -9.29
C GLY A 197 -0.24 9.43 -8.51
N ASP A 198 -1.08 8.48 -8.05
CA ASP A 198 -0.62 7.30 -7.34
C ASP A 198 0.41 6.49 -8.13
N ILE A 199 1.40 5.99 -7.40
CA ILE A 199 2.39 5.02 -7.87
C ILE A 199 2.32 3.76 -6.99
N ALA A 200 2.36 2.59 -7.63
CA ALA A 200 2.70 1.32 -7.01
C ALA A 200 3.95 0.73 -7.68
N LEU A 201 4.68 -0.11 -6.97
CA LEU A 201 5.90 -0.73 -7.45
C LEU A 201 5.76 -2.25 -7.51
N TRP A 202 5.89 -2.82 -8.69
CA TRP A 202 5.94 -4.24 -8.92
C TRP A 202 7.37 -4.75 -9.08
N LEU A 203 7.74 -5.78 -8.34
CA LEU A 203 9.03 -6.46 -8.39
C LEU A 203 8.83 -7.85 -9.03
N PRO A 204 9.01 -7.97 -10.36
CA PRO A 204 8.60 -9.15 -11.10
C PRO A 204 9.37 -10.43 -10.71
N ALA A 205 10.67 -10.31 -10.40
CA ALA A 205 11.49 -11.44 -10.00
C ALA A 205 11.06 -12.03 -8.65
N GLN A 206 10.61 -11.20 -7.72
CA GLN A 206 10.17 -11.58 -6.38
C GLN A 206 8.66 -11.82 -6.29
N ARG A 207 7.89 -11.42 -7.31
CA ARG A 207 6.42 -11.41 -7.33
C ARG A 207 5.82 -10.63 -6.15
N VAL A 208 6.48 -9.55 -5.76
CA VAL A 208 6.07 -8.63 -4.68
C VAL A 208 5.49 -7.35 -5.30
N LEU A 209 4.31 -6.96 -4.85
CA LEU A 209 3.67 -5.69 -5.17
C LEU A 209 3.68 -4.79 -3.93
N LEU A 210 4.35 -3.64 -4.03
CA LEU A 210 4.27 -2.57 -3.06
C LEU A 210 3.16 -1.62 -3.53
N ALA A 211 1.96 -1.79 -2.97
CA ALA A 211 0.72 -1.22 -3.51
C ALA A 211 0.40 0.18 -2.95
N ALA A 212 1.07 0.60 -1.86
CA ALA A 212 0.70 1.78 -1.10
C ALA A 212 -0.82 1.84 -0.82
N ASP A 213 -1.42 3.03 -0.80
CA ASP A 213 -2.82 3.24 -0.44
C ASP A 213 -3.83 2.84 -1.52
N VAL A 214 -3.34 2.26 -2.63
CA VAL A 214 -4.23 1.60 -3.60
C VAL A 214 -4.80 0.30 -3.00
N VAL A 215 -4.11 -0.30 -2.02
CA VAL A 215 -4.59 -1.48 -1.29
C VAL A 215 -4.54 -1.23 0.22
N TYR A 216 -5.63 -1.54 0.91
CA TYR A 216 -5.75 -1.58 2.36
C TYR A 216 -6.05 -3.00 2.81
N THR A 217 -5.62 -3.36 4.00
CA THR A 217 -6.01 -4.61 4.68
C THR A 217 -6.38 -4.29 6.13
N GLU A 218 -7.38 -4.99 6.68
CA GLU A 218 -7.88 -4.83 8.04
C GLU A 218 -8.22 -3.37 8.46
N ARG A 219 -8.49 -2.51 7.47
CA ARG A 219 -8.88 -1.10 7.66
C ARG A 219 -9.71 -0.63 6.48
N GLY A 220 -10.77 0.14 6.75
CA GLY A 220 -11.57 0.77 5.72
C GLY A 220 -10.77 1.80 4.90
N PRO A 221 -10.88 1.78 3.55
CA PRO A 221 -10.13 2.68 2.68
C PRO A 221 -10.70 4.10 2.70
N ALA A 222 -9.83 5.10 2.84
CA ALA A 222 -10.21 6.52 2.76
C ALA A 222 -10.42 6.96 1.30
N THR A 223 -11.48 7.73 1.02
CA THR A 223 -11.89 8.10 -0.35
C THR A 223 -11.86 9.60 -0.65
N PHE A 224 -11.42 10.44 0.29
CA PHE A 224 -11.58 11.91 0.20
C PHE A 224 -10.88 12.56 -1.01
N ASP A 225 -9.75 12.02 -1.48
CA ASP A 225 -9.00 12.51 -2.64
C ASP A 225 -9.12 11.60 -3.87
N SER A 226 -9.95 10.54 -3.79
CA SER A 226 -9.96 9.47 -4.77
C SER A 226 -10.77 9.76 -6.03
N ASN A 227 -10.48 8.97 -7.07
CA ASN A 227 -11.40 8.67 -8.14
C ASN A 227 -11.63 7.15 -8.18
N VAL A 228 -12.83 6.72 -7.83
CA VAL A 228 -13.10 5.29 -7.61
C VAL A 228 -13.02 4.47 -8.90
N GLN A 229 -13.41 5.03 -10.05
CA GLN A 229 -13.26 4.34 -11.35
C GLN A 229 -11.77 4.18 -11.73
N GLY A 230 -10.96 5.22 -11.51
CA GLY A 230 -9.50 5.13 -11.69
C GLY A 230 -8.87 4.15 -10.69
N TRP A 231 -9.41 4.07 -9.47
CA TRP A 231 -8.96 3.11 -8.45
C TRP A 231 -9.23 1.66 -8.86
N ILE A 232 -10.45 1.38 -9.32
CA ILE A 232 -10.83 0.06 -9.87
C ILE A 232 -9.93 -0.30 -11.06
N ALA A 233 -9.68 0.63 -11.98
CA ALA A 233 -8.80 0.39 -13.12
C ALA A 233 -7.36 0.03 -12.71
N MET A 234 -6.78 0.76 -11.73
CA MET A 234 -5.45 0.46 -11.21
C MET A 234 -5.40 -0.90 -10.50
N LEU A 235 -6.45 -1.26 -9.75
CA LEU A 235 -6.57 -2.57 -9.11
C LEU A 235 -6.69 -3.70 -10.16
N ASP A 236 -7.39 -3.48 -11.27
CA ASP A 236 -7.46 -4.46 -12.37
C ASP A 236 -6.08 -4.66 -13.03
N GLU A 237 -5.27 -3.60 -13.19
CA GLU A 237 -3.87 -3.70 -13.63
C GLU A 237 -3.02 -4.51 -12.63
N MET A 238 -3.16 -4.25 -11.33
CA MET A 238 -2.45 -5.00 -10.28
C MET A 238 -2.82 -6.49 -10.27
N LEU A 239 -4.10 -6.82 -10.43
CA LEU A 239 -4.57 -8.21 -10.52
C LEU A 239 -3.95 -8.95 -11.72
N ALA A 240 -3.77 -8.27 -12.85
CA ALA A 240 -3.14 -8.86 -14.05
C ALA A 240 -1.67 -9.23 -13.85
N LEU A 241 -0.98 -8.68 -12.84
CA LEU A 241 0.40 -9.05 -12.47
C LEU A 241 0.47 -10.35 -11.66
N GLU A 242 -0.65 -10.83 -11.13
CA GLU A 242 -0.74 -12.03 -10.28
C GLU A 242 0.29 -12.00 -9.11
N PRO A 243 0.30 -10.96 -8.25
CA PRO A 243 1.27 -10.86 -7.17
C PRO A 243 1.10 -11.99 -6.14
N GLU A 244 2.22 -12.52 -5.63
CA GLU A 244 2.21 -13.50 -4.55
C GLU A 244 2.19 -12.83 -3.17
N VAL A 245 2.88 -11.69 -3.07
CA VAL A 245 2.95 -10.87 -1.85
C VAL A 245 2.54 -9.44 -2.21
N VAL A 246 1.67 -8.86 -1.39
CA VAL A 246 1.18 -7.48 -1.54
C VAL A 246 1.41 -6.74 -0.24
N LEU A 247 2.22 -5.67 -0.29
CA LEU A 247 2.33 -4.73 0.80
C LEU A 247 1.31 -3.61 0.59
N PRO A 248 0.24 -3.53 1.39
CA PRO A 248 -0.70 -2.41 1.35
C PRO A 248 -0.08 -1.14 1.94
N GLY A 249 -0.67 0.01 1.73
CA GLY A 249 -0.26 1.24 2.43
C GLY A 249 -0.57 1.20 3.91
N HIS A 250 -1.65 0.51 4.28
CA HIS A 250 -2.07 0.34 5.68
C HIS A 250 -2.58 -1.08 5.92
N GLY A 251 -2.21 -1.64 7.08
CA GLY A 251 -2.61 -2.97 7.52
C GLY A 251 -1.57 -4.04 7.19
N PRO A 252 -1.82 -5.30 7.57
CA PRO A 252 -0.87 -6.39 7.41
C PRO A 252 -0.61 -6.74 5.93
N VAL A 253 0.54 -7.34 5.67
CA VAL A 253 0.90 -7.91 4.37
C VAL A 253 -0.13 -8.94 3.94
N GLY A 254 -0.54 -8.86 2.68
CA GLY A 254 -1.47 -9.79 2.05
C GLY A 254 -0.89 -10.46 0.81
N GLY A 255 -1.75 -11.08 0.04
CA GLY A 255 -1.45 -11.66 -1.27
C GLY A 255 -2.40 -11.14 -2.35
N PHE A 256 -2.55 -11.91 -3.41
CA PHE A 256 -3.46 -11.61 -4.52
C PHE A 256 -4.88 -11.25 -4.05
N GLU A 257 -5.37 -11.95 -3.04
CA GLU A 257 -6.72 -11.73 -2.48
C GLU A 257 -6.90 -10.34 -1.85
N ALA A 258 -5.83 -9.70 -1.37
CA ALA A 258 -5.93 -8.34 -0.83
C ALA A 258 -6.32 -7.34 -1.94
N VAL A 259 -5.70 -7.45 -3.12
CA VAL A 259 -6.06 -6.65 -4.29
C VAL A 259 -7.48 -6.97 -4.77
N GLN A 260 -7.82 -8.27 -4.83
CA GLN A 260 -9.14 -8.71 -5.26
C GLN A 260 -10.27 -8.23 -4.34
N ASN A 261 -10.05 -8.28 -3.02
CA ASN A 261 -11.01 -7.80 -2.02
C ASN A 261 -11.23 -6.29 -2.15
N MET A 262 -10.16 -5.51 -2.32
CA MET A 262 -10.25 -4.06 -2.51
C MET A 262 -10.99 -3.71 -3.80
N ARG A 263 -10.68 -4.41 -4.88
CA ARG A 263 -11.36 -4.25 -6.17
C ARG A 263 -12.86 -4.55 -6.06
N ASN A 264 -13.22 -5.65 -5.38
CA ASN A 264 -14.61 -6.04 -5.16
C ASN A 264 -15.35 -5.04 -4.27
N TYR A 265 -14.69 -4.54 -3.21
CA TYR A 265 -15.24 -3.51 -2.33
C TYR A 265 -15.64 -2.25 -3.11
N PHE A 266 -14.75 -1.70 -3.91
CA PHE A 266 -15.03 -0.49 -4.67
C PHE A 266 -16.02 -0.71 -5.80
N GLN A 267 -15.99 -1.86 -6.48
CA GLN A 267 -16.99 -2.16 -7.50
C GLN A 267 -18.38 -2.27 -6.89
N THR A 268 -18.51 -2.99 -5.77
CA THR A 268 -19.80 -3.12 -5.08
C THR A 268 -20.32 -1.76 -4.63
N LEU A 269 -19.46 -0.94 -4.03
CA LEU A 269 -19.86 0.38 -3.54
C LEU A 269 -20.24 1.32 -4.70
N TRP A 270 -19.48 1.29 -5.81
CA TRP A 270 -19.82 2.04 -7.02
C TRP A 270 -21.19 1.64 -7.57
N ASP A 271 -21.43 0.34 -7.74
CA ASP A 271 -22.68 -0.19 -8.31
C ASP A 271 -23.89 0.23 -7.46
N ILE A 272 -23.78 0.16 -6.12
CA ILE A 272 -24.83 0.60 -5.18
C ILE A 272 -25.12 2.10 -5.35
N VAL A 273 -24.07 2.92 -5.44
CA VAL A 273 -24.22 4.38 -5.52
C VAL A 273 -24.80 4.77 -6.89
N GLU A 274 -24.32 4.18 -7.99
CA GLU A 274 -24.82 4.45 -9.33
C GLU A 274 -26.29 4.03 -9.49
N GLU A 275 -26.67 2.86 -8.97
CA GLU A 275 -28.07 2.41 -8.98
C GLU A 275 -28.97 3.34 -8.17
N GLY A 276 -28.56 3.72 -6.96
CA GLY A 276 -29.30 4.63 -6.10
C GLY A 276 -29.45 6.03 -6.73
N TYR A 277 -28.37 6.57 -7.30
CA TYR A 277 -28.39 7.84 -8.03
C TYR A 277 -29.40 7.82 -9.19
N ASN A 278 -29.33 6.78 -10.02
CA ASN A 278 -30.23 6.59 -11.16
C ASN A 278 -31.70 6.40 -10.73
N ALA A 279 -31.92 5.88 -9.52
CA ALA A 279 -33.27 5.80 -8.91
C ALA A 279 -33.75 7.12 -8.29
N GLY A 280 -32.91 8.16 -8.28
CA GLY A 280 -33.22 9.48 -7.71
C GLY A 280 -33.13 9.55 -6.18
N MET A 281 -32.40 8.61 -5.56
CA MET A 281 -32.13 8.61 -4.13
C MET A 281 -31.06 9.67 -3.77
N MET A 282 -31.14 10.19 -2.57
CA MET A 282 -30.10 11.06 -2.02
C MET A 282 -28.97 10.23 -1.43
N ASP A 283 -27.77 10.79 -1.35
CA ASP A 283 -26.57 10.12 -0.86
C ASP A 283 -26.73 9.46 0.53
N HIS A 284 -27.41 10.13 1.48
CA HIS A 284 -27.66 9.55 2.80
C HIS A 284 -28.63 8.36 2.80
N GLU A 285 -29.55 8.29 1.84
CA GLU A 285 -30.45 7.13 1.64
C GLU A 285 -29.65 5.96 1.07
N ILE A 286 -28.78 6.25 0.10
CA ILE A 286 -27.86 5.28 -0.50
C ILE A 286 -26.86 4.76 0.56
N ALA A 287 -26.36 5.62 1.45
CA ALA A 287 -25.45 5.20 2.52
C ALA A 287 -26.11 4.22 3.50
N ALA A 288 -27.43 4.40 3.78
CA ALA A 288 -28.17 3.44 4.59
C ALA A 288 -28.30 2.07 3.89
N GLN A 289 -28.56 2.07 2.58
CA GLN A 289 -28.62 0.85 1.77
C GLN A 289 -27.26 0.16 1.65
N ALA A 290 -26.18 0.94 1.44
CA ALA A 290 -24.82 0.43 1.34
C ALA A 290 -24.38 -0.29 2.63
N ARG A 291 -24.75 0.21 3.82
CA ARG A 291 -24.47 -0.47 5.10
C ARG A 291 -25.05 -1.88 5.16
N GLU A 292 -26.24 -2.07 4.65
CA GLU A 292 -26.89 -3.39 4.65
C GLU A 292 -26.23 -4.33 3.61
N GLN A 293 -25.98 -3.82 2.40
CA GLN A 293 -25.49 -4.64 1.29
C GLN A 293 -23.99 -4.97 1.40
N MET A 294 -23.22 -4.11 2.07
CA MET A 294 -21.78 -4.28 2.25
C MET A 294 -21.39 -4.86 3.63
N ALA A 295 -22.34 -5.30 4.44
CA ALA A 295 -22.09 -5.77 5.80
C ALA A 295 -21.01 -6.86 5.89
N ASP A 296 -20.89 -7.73 4.88
CA ASP A 296 -19.88 -8.78 4.83
C ASP A 296 -18.44 -8.22 4.70
N PHE A 297 -18.27 -7.03 4.16
CA PHE A 297 -16.97 -6.37 4.05
C PHE A 297 -16.43 -5.86 5.38
N GLU A 298 -17.25 -5.68 6.41
CA GLU A 298 -16.77 -5.27 7.74
C GLU A 298 -15.81 -6.30 8.36
N ALA A 299 -15.95 -7.57 8.00
CA ALA A 299 -15.02 -8.62 8.43
C ALA A 299 -13.64 -8.50 7.76
N ILE A 300 -13.58 -7.94 6.54
CA ILE A 300 -12.36 -7.73 5.77
C ILE A 300 -11.75 -6.36 6.09
N TYR A 301 -12.59 -5.34 6.21
CA TYR A 301 -12.24 -3.94 6.45
C TYR A 301 -12.89 -3.40 7.73
N PRO A 302 -12.43 -3.84 8.91
CA PRO A 302 -12.99 -3.38 10.17
C PRO A 302 -12.96 -1.86 10.30
N GLY A 303 -14.11 -1.26 10.68
CA GLY A 303 -14.27 0.19 10.78
C GLY A 303 -14.68 0.87 9.46
N MET A 304 -14.94 0.11 8.38
CA MET A 304 -15.45 0.70 7.14
C MET A 304 -16.78 1.43 7.34
N ASP A 305 -17.62 0.98 8.27
CA ASP A 305 -18.93 1.58 8.54
C ASP A 305 -18.81 3.05 9.00
N ASP A 306 -17.73 3.38 9.70
CA ASP A 306 -17.47 4.75 10.19
C ASP A 306 -17.23 5.74 9.04
N ILE A 307 -16.66 5.28 7.91
CA ILE A 307 -16.31 6.10 6.74
C ILE A 307 -17.23 5.90 5.55
N LEU A 308 -18.13 4.90 5.59
CA LEU A 308 -18.97 4.51 4.44
C LEU A 308 -19.87 5.67 3.97
N GLY A 309 -20.43 6.45 4.90
CA GLY A 309 -21.28 7.60 4.54
C GLY A 309 -20.52 8.67 3.74
N GLU A 310 -19.27 8.98 4.15
CA GLU A 310 -18.39 9.90 3.41
C GLU A 310 -18.02 9.32 2.05
N SER A 311 -17.67 8.04 1.99
CA SER A 311 -17.35 7.35 0.74
C SER A 311 -18.51 7.37 -0.25
N VAL A 312 -19.74 7.11 0.22
CA VAL A 312 -20.96 7.22 -0.62
C VAL A 312 -21.11 8.63 -1.17
N SER A 313 -20.98 9.67 -0.32
CA SER A 313 -21.13 11.06 -0.77
C SER A 313 -20.08 11.44 -1.82
N HIS A 314 -18.83 11.01 -1.67
CA HIS A 314 -17.77 11.24 -2.66
C HIS A 314 -18.07 10.54 -3.98
N ILE A 315 -18.49 9.26 -3.94
CA ILE A 315 -18.82 8.49 -5.15
C ILE A 315 -20.08 9.06 -5.83
N TYR A 316 -21.07 9.50 -5.05
CA TYR A 316 -22.28 10.14 -5.58
C TYR A 316 -21.94 11.33 -6.48
N LEU A 317 -21.00 12.19 -6.03
CA LEU A 317 -20.53 13.32 -6.84
C LEU A 317 -19.75 12.89 -8.08
N GLN A 318 -19.01 11.78 -8.01
CA GLN A 318 -18.30 11.22 -9.17
C GLN A 318 -19.28 10.63 -10.20
N VAL A 319 -20.32 9.94 -9.75
CA VAL A 319 -21.40 9.44 -10.63
C VAL A 319 -22.13 10.60 -11.30
N GLU A 320 -22.47 11.65 -10.55
CA GLU A 320 -23.06 12.85 -11.12
C GLU A 320 -22.17 13.48 -12.19
N ALA A 321 -20.88 13.65 -11.90
CA ALA A 321 -19.94 14.26 -12.85
C ALA A 321 -19.72 13.41 -14.13
N ALA A 322 -19.89 12.10 -14.07
CA ALA A 322 -19.73 11.21 -15.22
C ALA A 322 -20.92 11.32 -16.22
N LEU A 323 -22.03 11.95 -15.84
CA LEU A 323 -23.21 12.13 -16.68
C LEU A 323 -23.20 13.44 -17.47
N PHE A 324 -22.26 14.35 -17.19
CA PHE A 324 -22.12 15.66 -17.83
C PHE A 324 -20.76 15.84 -18.53
#